data_59b78efb354c90365a65ea0361d18a46
#
_entry.id   59b78efb354c90365a65ea0361d18a46
#
_cell.length_a   1.000
_cell.length_b   1.000
_cell.length_c   1.000
_cell.angle_alpha   90.00
_cell.angle_beta   90.00
_cell.angle_gamma   90.00
#
_symmetry.space_group_name_H-M   'P 1'
#
loop_
_entity.id
_entity.type
_entity.pdbx_description
1 polymer ?
#
loop_
_entity_poly.entity_id
_entity_poly.type
_entity_poly.pdbx_seq_one_letter_code
_entity_poly.pdbx_strand_id
1 'polypeptide(L)'
;PLKEDLDALIMDVTGGEGVNVICEAAGIPALREHAVGRRSPAGRLVAMTFGDTPIAVDFKAVNAKELTILGTRHQMQKFSETLESLGDRVDRVDQLITHVFPAERYEEAFAVLADKNSGAGKVILTFG
;
A
#
# COMPACT_ATOMS: atom_id res chain seq x y z
N PRO A 1 -11.28 6.20 2.88
CA PRO A 1 -11.85 5.16 2.01
C PRO A 1 -12.92 4.32 2.70
N LEU A 2 -12.99 4.27 4.03
CA LEU A 2 -14.03 3.52 4.75
C LEU A 2 -15.37 4.28 4.91
N LYS A 3 -15.44 5.52 4.47
CA LYS A 3 -16.63 6.40 4.59
C LYS A 3 -17.32 6.66 3.26
N GLU A 4 -16.71 6.26 2.16
CA GLU A 4 -17.23 6.51 0.81
C GLU A 4 -17.42 5.17 0.10
N ASP A 5 -18.41 5.08 -0.76
CA ASP A 5 -18.59 3.95 -1.66
C ASP A 5 -17.49 4.01 -2.73
N LEU A 6 -16.39 3.31 -2.44
CA LEU A 6 -15.24 3.25 -3.33
C LEU A 6 -15.58 2.68 -4.70
N ASP A 7 -16.57 1.80 -4.77
CA ASP A 7 -16.99 1.19 -6.03
C ASP A 7 -17.70 2.20 -6.90
N ALA A 8 -18.66 2.93 -6.33
CA ALA A 8 -19.35 3.96 -7.04
C ALA A 8 -18.37 5.04 -7.55
N LEU A 9 -17.40 5.43 -6.72
CA LEU A 9 -16.38 6.40 -7.10
C LEU A 9 -15.50 5.87 -8.26
N ILE A 10 -15.03 4.63 -8.19
CA ILE A 10 -14.21 4.03 -9.26
C ILE A 10 -15.00 3.98 -10.57
N MET A 11 -16.26 3.54 -10.53
CA MET A 11 -17.07 3.44 -11.72
C MET A 11 -17.38 4.80 -12.34
N ASP A 12 -17.62 5.81 -11.50
CA ASP A 12 -17.85 7.20 -11.95
C ASP A 12 -16.60 7.76 -12.65
N VAL A 13 -15.45 7.70 -11.99
CA VAL A 13 -14.19 8.28 -12.51
C VAL A 13 -13.67 7.56 -13.76
N THR A 14 -14.00 6.27 -13.91
CA THR A 14 -13.52 5.46 -15.04
C THR A 14 -14.57 5.26 -16.13
N GLY A 15 -15.73 5.91 -16.04
CA GLY A 15 -16.82 5.74 -17.00
C GLY A 15 -17.35 4.30 -17.07
N GLY A 16 -17.29 3.58 -15.96
CA GLY A 16 -17.77 2.19 -15.84
C GLY A 16 -16.75 1.12 -16.20
N GLU A 17 -15.56 1.46 -16.67
CA GLU A 17 -14.56 0.48 -17.10
C GLU A 17 -13.81 -0.18 -15.93
N GLY A 18 -13.69 0.49 -14.79
CA GLY A 18 -12.84 0.08 -13.69
C GLY A 18 -11.40 0.57 -13.84
N VAL A 19 -10.52 0.21 -12.89
CA VAL A 19 -9.14 0.70 -12.84
C VAL A 19 -8.16 -0.24 -13.54
N ASN A 20 -7.22 0.32 -14.29
CA ASN A 20 -6.21 -0.45 -15.03
C ASN A 20 -5.14 -1.07 -14.12
N VAL A 21 -4.79 -0.39 -13.03
CA VAL A 21 -3.77 -0.86 -12.08
C VAL A 21 -4.24 -0.62 -10.65
N ILE A 22 -4.14 -1.66 -9.82
CA ILE A 22 -4.35 -1.57 -8.38
C ILE A 22 -3.04 -1.96 -7.68
N CYS A 23 -2.53 -1.05 -6.85
CA CYS A 23 -1.43 -1.34 -5.93
C CYS A 23 -2.02 -1.62 -4.54
N GLU A 24 -1.97 -2.88 -4.12
CA GLU A 24 -2.48 -3.28 -2.81
C GLU A 24 -1.36 -3.17 -1.77
N ALA A 25 -1.45 -2.15 -0.94
CA ALA A 25 -0.47 -1.84 0.10
C ALA A 25 -1.07 -1.81 1.51
N ALA A 26 -2.35 -2.16 1.67
CA ALA A 26 -3.05 -2.12 2.94
C ALA A 26 -2.94 -3.42 3.74
N GLY A 27 -2.72 -4.55 3.07
CA GLY A 27 -2.64 -5.86 3.71
C GLY A 27 -3.96 -6.39 4.26
N ILE A 28 -5.09 -5.79 3.91
CA ILE A 28 -6.41 -6.17 4.40
C ILE A 28 -7.01 -7.22 3.46
N PRO A 29 -7.28 -8.47 3.92
CA PRO A 29 -7.79 -9.54 3.07
C PRO A 29 -9.02 -9.15 2.25
N ALA A 30 -10.02 -8.55 2.89
CA ALA A 30 -11.24 -8.13 2.21
C ALA A 30 -10.99 -7.12 1.06
N LEU A 31 -10.02 -6.21 1.21
CA LEU A 31 -9.67 -5.29 0.14
C LEU A 31 -8.97 -5.99 -1.03
N ARG A 32 -8.17 -7.01 -0.75
CA ARG A 32 -7.53 -7.85 -1.78
C ARG A 32 -8.55 -8.62 -2.59
N GLU A 33 -9.50 -9.27 -1.94
CA GLU A 33 -10.59 -10.00 -2.60
C GLU A 33 -11.42 -9.06 -3.49
N HIS A 34 -11.79 -7.91 -2.98
CA HIS A 34 -12.51 -6.89 -3.73
C HIS A 34 -11.71 -6.35 -4.91
N ALA A 35 -10.39 -6.20 -4.76
CA ALA A 35 -9.53 -5.68 -5.82
C ALA A 35 -9.61 -6.51 -7.11
N VAL A 36 -9.88 -7.81 -7.05
CA VAL A 36 -10.00 -8.68 -8.22
C VAL A 36 -11.19 -8.28 -9.10
N GLY A 37 -12.33 -7.95 -8.50
CA GLY A 37 -13.57 -7.62 -9.24
C GLY A 37 -13.59 -6.25 -9.92
N ARG A 38 -12.81 -5.28 -9.43
CA ARG A 38 -12.90 -3.86 -9.79
C ARG A 38 -11.96 -3.38 -10.90
N ARG A 39 -11.25 -4.28 -11.51
CA ARG A 39 -10.33 -3.96 -12.59
C ARG A 39 -11.02 -3.94 -13.95
N SER A 40 -10.52 -3.03 -14.80
CA SER A 40 -10.82 -3.06 -16.23
C SER A 40 -10.34 -4.36 -16.87
N PRO A 41 -10.83 -4.74 -18.04
CA PRO A 41 -10.23 -5.80 -18.83
C PRO A 41 -8.72 -5.58 -19.01
N ALA A 42 -7.94 -6.65 -18.99
CA ALA A 42 -6.47 -6.64 -19.00
C ALA A 42 -5.81 -5.86 -17.84
N GLY A 43 -6.54 -5.58 -16.76
CA GLY A 43 -6.05 -4.86 -15.59
C GLY A 43 -5.01 -5.62 -14.79
N ARG A 44 -4.24 -4.90 -13.97
CA ARG A 44 -3.15 -5.46 -13.15
C ARG A 44 -3.41 -5.26 -11.67
N LEU A 45 -3.17 -6.29 -10.87
CA LEU A 45 -3.06 -6.21 -9.41
C LEU A 45 -1.60 -6.38 -9.00
N VAL A 46 -1.07 -5.43 -8.30
CA VAL A 46 0.26 -5.53 -7.70
C VAL A 46 0.10 -5.70 -6.20
N ALA A 47 0.39 -6.90 -5.70
CA ALA A 47 0.38 -7.20 -4.26
C ALA A 47 1.71 -6.75 -3.64
N MET A 48 1.66 -5.75 -2.77
CA MET A 48 2.83 -5.13 -2.16
C MET A 48 3.01 -5.50 -0.69
N THR A 49 1.99 -6.10 -0.08
CA THR A 49 2.01 -6.43 1.34
C THR A 49 2.20 -7.91 1.59
N PHE A 50 2.83 -8.22 2.71
CA PHE A 50 2.94 -9.57 3.24
C PHE A 50 1.82 -9.80 4.26
N GLY A 51 1.17 -10.94 4.17
CA GLY A 51 0.16 -11.36 5.14
C GLY A 51 0.05 -12.88 5.12
N ASP A 52 -0.06 -13.45 6.29
CA ASP A 52 -0.17 -14.90 6.47
C ASP A 52 -1.58 -15.43 6.24
N THR A 53 -2.55 -14.54 6.08
CA THR A 53 -3.96 -14.92 5.84
C THR A 53 -4.19 -15.20 4.36
N PRO A 54 -4.53 -16.43 3.99
CA PRO A 54 -4.94 -16.74 2.64
C PRO A 54 -6.20 -15.95 2.23
N ILE A 55 -6.27 -15.58 0.95
CA ILE A 55 -7.43 -14.92 0.36
C ILE A 55 -8.03 -15.79 -0.74
N ALA A 56 -9.34 -15.69 -0.91
CA ALA A 56 -10.01 -16.33 -2.04
C ALA A 56 -9.81 -15.47 -3.31
N VAL A 57 -9.46 -16.13 -4.41
CA VAL A 57 -9.35 -15.50 -5.73
C VAL A 57 -10.32 -16.18 -6.70
N ASP A 58 -11.24 -15.41 -7.24
CA ASP A 58 -12.12 -15.90 -8.29
C ASP A 58 -11.37 -15.98 -9.63
N PHE A 59 -10.85 -17.16 -9.94
CA PHE A 59 -10.16 -17.42 -11.20
C PHE A 59 -11.06 -17.26 -12.43
N LYS A 60 -12.39 -17.43 -12.29
CA LYS A 60 -13.32 -17.15 -13.39
C LYS A 60 -13.28 -15.66 -13.74
N ALA A 61 -13.28 -14.79 -12.75
CA ALA A 61 -13.15 -13.35 -12.96
C ALA A 61 -11.76 -12.97 -13.53
N VAL A 62 -10.69 -13.63 -13.06
CA VAL A 62 -9.33 -13.44 -13.59
C VAL A 62 -9.28 -13.78 -15.08
N ASN A 63 -9.81 -14.95 -15.47
CA ASN A 63 -9.79 -15.38 -16.87
C ASN A 63 -10.72 -14.54 -17.75
N ALA A 64 -11.93 -14.24 -17.28
CA ALA A 64 -12.91 -13.47 -18.06
C ALA A 64 -12.45 -12.05 -18.39
N LYS A 65 -11.60 -11.48 -17.55
CA LYS A 65 -11.05 -10.12 -17.73
C LYS A 65 -9.58 -10.09 -18.15
N GLU A 66 -8.96 -11.25 -18.39
CA GLU A 66 -7.53 -11.36 -18.75
C GLU A 66 -6.60 -10.64 -17.75
N LEU A 67 -6.88 -10.78 -16.44
CA LEU A 67 -6.19 -10.03 -15.41
C LEU A 67 -4.77 -10.54 -15.17
N THR A 68 -3.87 -9.63 -14.87
CA THR A 68 -2.51 -9.95 -14.40
C THR A 68 -2.42 -9.72 -12.89
N ILE A 69 -1.97 -10.73 -12.14
CA ILE A 69 -1.70 -10.63 -10.70
C ILE A 69 -0.20 -10.76 -10.48
N LEU A 70 0.40 -9.73 -9.90
CA LEU A 70 1.83 -9.61 -9.68
C LEU A 70 2.14 -9.50 -8.19
N GLY A 71 3.14 -10.23 -7.72
CA GLY A 71 3.75 -9.99 -6.43
C GLY A 71 4.95 -9.06 -6.56
N THR A 72 5.22 -8.27 -5.54
CA THR A 72 6.45 -7.50 -5.43
C THR A 72 7.07 -7.65 -4.05
N ARG A 73 8.39 -7.57 -3.99
CA ARG A 73 9.16 -7.57 -2.76
C ARG A 73 9.95 -6.26 -2.65
N HIS A 74 10.26 -5.88 -1.42
CA HIS A 74 10.65 -4.54 -1.00
C HIS A 74 11.75 -3.84 -1.81
N GLN A 75 12.62 -4.49 -2.50
CA GLN A 75 13.80 -3.79 -2.99
C GLN A 75 14.13 -4.00 -4.46
N MET A 76 14.08 -5.19 -4.98
CA MET A 76 14.46 -5.48 -6.37
C MET A 76 15.58 -4.60 -6.94
N GLN A 77 16.59 -4.26 -6.11
CA GLN A 77 17.72 -3.38 -6.46
C GLN A 77 17.32 -1.95 -6.90
N LYS A 78 16.17 -1.44 -6.41
CA LYS A 78 15.62 -0.13 -6.80
C LYS A 78 16.03 1.04 -5.89
N PHE A 79 17.01 0.86 -5.01
CA PHE A 79 17.44 1.91 -4.09
C PHE A 79 17.93 3.17 -4.80
N SER A 80 18.82 3.02 -5.78
CA SER A 80 19.38 4.17 -6.50
C SER A 80 18.30 4.95 -7.24
N GLU A 81 17.44 4.25 -7.99
CA GLU A 81 16.33 4.89 -8.72
C GLU A 81 15.33 5.57 -7.76
N THR A 82 15.12 4.97 -6.57
CA THR A 82 14.24 5.55 -5.55
C THR A 82 14.85 6.82 -4.97
N LEU A 83 16.15 6.82 -4.65
CA LEU A 83 16.85 8.01 -4.14
C LEU A 83 16.85 9.14 -5.17
N GLU A 84 17.11 8.85 -6.43
CA GLU A 84 17.01 9.84 -7.51
C GLU A 84 15.60 10.43 -7.61
N SER A 85 14.57 9.58 -7.58
CA SER A 85 13.16 10.01 -7.60
C SER A 85 12.75 10.82 -6.37
N LEU A 86 13.41 10.62 -5.23
CA LEU A 86 13.15 11.35 -3.99
C LEU A 86 13.88 12.69 -3.93
N GLY A 87 14.97 12.87 -4.69
CA GLY A 87 15.81 14.07 -4.61
C GLY A 87 15.05 15.39 -4.72
N ASP A 88 14.08 15.46 -5.60
CA ASP A 88 13.21 16.63 -5.79
C ASP A 88 11.99 16.67 -4.85
N ARG A 89 11.87 15.72 -3.92
CA ARG A 89 10.70 15.52 -3.06
C ARG A 89 11.05 15.34 -1.58
N VAL A 90 12.24 15.77 -1.18
CA VAL A 90 12.74 15.64 0.21
C VAL A 90 11.75 16.20 1.21
N ASP A 91 11.20 17.38 0.96
CA ASP A 91 10.20 18.03 1.83
C ASP A 91 8.95 17.18 2.08
N ARG A 92 8.58 16.33 1.11
CA ARG A 92 7.45 15.41 1.27
C ARG A 92 7.81 14.17 2.07
N VAL A 93 9.06 13.73 1.96
CA VAL A 93 9.58 12.58 2.72
C VAL A 93 9.69 12.93 4.19
N ASP A 94 10.14 14.12 4.50
CA ASP A 94 10.25 14.61 5.89
C ASP A 94 8.90 14.62 6.61
N GLN A 95 7.81 14.87 5.90
CA GLN A 95 6.46 14.79 6.46
C GLN A 95 6.03 13.37 6.89
N LEU A 96 6.69 12.33 6.38
CA LEU A 96 6.45 10.95 6.81
C LEU A 96 7.06 10.65 8.18
N ILE A 97 8.10 11.40 8.58
CA ILE A 97 8.76 11.25 9.87
C ILE A 97 7.90 11.95 10.92
N THR A 98 7.18 11.18 11.69
CA THR A 98 6.25 11.73 12.68
C THR A 98 6.85 11.82 14.08
N HIS A 99 7.81 10.94 14.38
CA HIS A 99 8.43 10.88 15.71
C HIS A 99 9.91 10.59 15.59
N VAL A 100 10.69 11.25 16.44
CA VAL A 100 12.13 11.04 16.56
C VAL A 100 12.47 10.84 18.04
N PHE A 101 13.19 9.77 18.37
CA PHE A 101 13.62 9.45 19.72
C PHE A 101 15.13 9.23 19.76
N PRO A 102 15.81 9.62 20.86
CA PRO A 102 17.14 9.09 21.13
C PRO A 102 17.09 7.57 21.26
N ALA A 103 18.14 6.87 20.85
CA ALA A 103 18.18 5.41 20.85
C ALA A 103 17.95 4.81 22.26
N GLU A 104 18.34 5.52 23.29
CA GLU A 104 18.13 5.12 24.70
C GLU A 104 16.65 5.05 25.09
N ARG A 105 15.79 5.76 24.33
CA ARG A 105 14.32 5.75 24.53
C ARG A 105 13.60 4.83 23.55
N TYR A 106 14.25 3.77 23.10
CA TYR A 106 13.68 2.84 22.13
C TYR A 106 12.36 2.20 22.60
N GLU A 107 12.20 1.93 23.90
CA GLU A 107 10.97 1.35 24.44
C GLU A 107 9.75 2.27 24.22
N GLU A 108 9.93 3.57 24.40
CA GLU A 108 8.90 4.57 24.14
C GLU A 108 8.58 4.64 22.63
N ALA A 109 9.60 4.58 21.79
CA ALA A 109 9.42 4.56 20.34
C ALA A 109 8.59 3.36 19.89
N PHE A 110 8.86 2.17 20.44
CA PHE A 110 8.05 0.98 20.17
C PHE A 110 6.64 1.07 20.73
N ALA A 111 6.46 1.67 21.92
CA ALA A 111 5.13 1.91 22.49
C ALA A 111 4.28 2.82 21.57
N VAL A 112 4.88 3.88 21.03
CA VAL A 112 4.23 4.78 20.08
C VAL A 112 3.87 4.05 18.79
N LEU A 113 4.72 3.18 18.26
CA LEU A 113 4.42 2.37 17.08
C LEU A 113 3.28 1.36 17.31
N ALA A 114 3.18 0.83 18.52
CA ALA A 114 2.15 -0.14 18.89
C ALA A 114 0.77 0.51 19.11
N ASP A 115 0.73 1.78 19.49
CA ASP A 115 -0.51 2.53 19.70
C ASP A 115 -1.10 3.02 18.37
N LYS A 116 -2.21 2.42 17.95
CA LYS A 116 -2.94 2.78 16.73
C LYS A 116 -3.49 4.22 16.72
N ASN A 117 -3.59 4.86 17.89
CA ASN A 117 -4.09 6.22 18.03
C ASN A 117 -2.97 7.26 18.13
N SER A 118 -1.72 6.85 18.15
CA SER A 118 -0.55 7.75 18.27
C SER A 118 -0.35 8.67 17.05
N GLY A 119 -0.95 8.33 15.91
CA GLY A 119 -0.67 9.01 14.64
C GLY A 119 0.72 8.71 14.08
N ALA A 120 1.42 7.70 14.60
CA ALA A 120 2.76 7.33 14.14
C ALA A 120 2.75 6.84 12.69
N GLY A 121 3.48 7.53 11.83
CA GLY A 121 3.83 7.09 10.49
C GLY A 121 5.22 6.44 10.49
N LYS A 122 6.27 7.26 10.39
CA LYS A 122 7.66 6.82 10.50
C LYS A 122 8.24 7.28 11.84
N VAL A 123 8.75 6.33 12.62
CA VAL A 123 9.47 6.57 13.87
C VAL A 123 10.96 6.33 13.65
N ILE A 124 11.80 7.29 14.02
CA ILE A 124 13.25 7.22 13.85
C ILE A 124 13.93 7.22 15.21
N LEU A 125 14.96 6.39 15.34
CA LEU A 125 15.91 6.44 16.46
C LEU A 125 17.19 7.13 16.02
N THR A 126 17.65 8.07 16.83
CA THR A 126 18.92 8.77 16.61
C THR A 126 19.99 8.26 17.58
N PHE A 127 21.17 8.07 17.07
CA PHE A 127 22.36 7.74 17.85
C PHE A 127 23.23 9.01 17.93
N GLY A 128 23.54 9.44 19.15
CA GLY A 128 24.35 10.62 19.43
C GLY A 128 25.82 10.46 19.05
#